data_bd34150418387dd8b32b6ec96b50f5cc
#
_entry.id   bd34150418387dd8b32b6ec96b50f5cc
#
_cell.length_a   1.000
_cell.length_b   1.000
_cell.length_c   1.000
_cell.angle_alpha   90.00
_cell.angle_beta   90.00
_cell.angle_gamma   90.00
#
_symmetry.space_group_name_H-M   'P 1'
#
loop_
_entity.id
_entity.type
_entity.pdbx_description
1 polymer ?
#
loop_
_entity_poly.entity_id
_entity_poly.type
_entity_poly.pdbx_seq_one_letter_code
_entity_poly.pdbx_strand_id
1 'polypeptide(L)'
;MNCKTLAIGFFLILLLPLLCLAQKTFKGRVADAQTGSPLAYATIALTKQNIGVNAKQDGSFILHSKWASEDTLIVSCVGYKTLRLPIAQLDSTLDLTLNRVEKLLKPVVVKTSWRYEDLGVFKVKPKHFFTTLGNQYQVARKLSAPKAETWLQSVTIGVDGKQKASMFMVRVYDVHPNQPGPGAELTDSAILVKSKSAQIQVDLSAYLIYLPNKDFFVSVEWIQTEENQDWRTTKLDGKDSTRMYYKPYISITSNNPENKQDLWGLFYSGKWEPIKESYTLGIAIAASVRY
;
A
#
# COMPACT_ATOMS: atom_id res chain seq x y z
N MET A 1 -29.05 -8.09 -54.27
CA MET A 1 -28.36 -8.21 -52.95
C MET A 1 -28.30 -9.68 -52.62
N ASN A 2 -27.12 -10.30 -52.70
CA ASN A 2 -26.97 -11.77 -52.66
C ASN A 2 -27.29 -12.32 -51.27
N CYS A 3 -28.15 -13.33 -51.19
CA CYS A 3 -28.57 -14.04 -49.96
C CYS A 3 -27.35 -14.51 -49.10
N LYS A 4 -26.20 -14.79 -49.73
CA LYS A 4 -24.93 -15.16 -49.06
C LYS A 4 -24.32 -14.03 -48.28
N THR A 5 -24.43 -12.77 -48.72
CA THR A 5 -23.92 -11.59 -47.98
C THR A 5 -24.77 -11.26 -46.77
N LEU A 6 -26.07 -11.51 -46.84
CA LEU A 6 -26.98 -11.32 -45.70
C LEU A 6 -26.75 -12.39 -44.61
N ALA A 7 -26.48 -13.64 -45.00
CA ALA A 7 -26.19 -14.73 -44.07
C ALA A 7 -24.87 -14.54 -43.33
N ILE A 8 -23.82 -14.03 -44.01
CA ILE A 8 -22.49 -13.71 -43.38
C ILE A 8 -22.64 -12.56 -42.42
N GLY A 9 -23.40 -11.49 -42.76
CA GLY A 9 -23.65 -10.36 -41.87
C GLY A 9 -24.43 -10.76 -40.62
N PHE A 10 -25.42 -11.65 -40.75
CA PHE A 10 -26.18 -12.16 -39.62
C PHE A 10 -25.36 -13.07 -38.70
N PHE A 11 -24.47 -13.88 -39.26
CA PHE A 11 -23.54 -14.74 -38.50
C PHE A 11 -22.48 -13.92 -37.75
N LEU A 12 -22.01 -12.79 -38.33
CA LEU A 12 -21.08 -11.87 -37.67
C LEU A 12 -21.74 -11.13 -36.52
N ILE A 13 -22.99 -10.75 -36.60
CA ILE A 13 -23.78 -10.09 -35.53
C ILE A 13 -24.04 -11.06 -34.38
N LEU A 14 -24.25 -12.36 -34.67
CA LEU A 14 -24.44 -13.39 -33.65
C LEU A 14 -23.16 -13.71 -32.85
N LEU A 15 -21.96 -13.41 -33.40
CA LEU A 15 -20.66 -13.58 -32.75
C LEU A 15 -20.26 -12.39 -31.84
N LEU A 16 -20.89 -11.21 -31.98
CA LEU A 16 -20.61 -10.04 -31.14
C LEU A 16 -20.84 -10.26 -29.63
N PRO A 17 -21.87 -10.98 -29.14
CA PRO A 17 -22.04 -11.19 -27.71
C PRO A 17 -20.98 -12.09 -27.06
N LEU A 18 -20.19 -12.85 -27.84
CA LEU A 18 -19.11 -13.71 -27.31
C LEU A 18 -17.89 -12.91 -26.85
N LEU A 19 -17.79 -11.61 -27.17
CA LEU A 19 -16.74 -10.69 -26.70
C LEU A 19 -17.12 -9.95 -25.41
N CYS A 20 -18.26 -10.26 -24.79
CA CYS A 20 -18.59 -9.73 -23.47
C CYS A 20 -17.61 -10.34 -22.46
N LEU A 21 -16.48 -9.66 -22.22
CA LEU A 21 -15.56 -9.99 -21.15
C LEU A 21 -16.34 -9.92 -19.82
N ALA A 22 -16.77 -11.07 -19.35
CA ALA A 22 -17.53 -11.18 -18.11
C ALA A 22 -16.71 -10.60 -16.97
N GLN A 23 -17.07 -9.41 -16.50
CA GLN A 23 -16.52 -8.85 -15.26
C GLN A 23 -17.12 -9.62 -14.09
N LYS A 24 -16.27 -10.11 -13.20
CA LYS A 24 -16.71 -10.70 -11.93
C LYS A 24 -16.53 -9.68 -10.83
N THR A 25 -17.56 -9.48 -10.04
CA THR A 25 -17.50 -8.64 -8.85
C THR A 25 -17.49 -9.53 -7.62
N PHE A 26 -16.45 -9.42 -6.82
CA PHE A 26 -16.37 -10.01 -5.49
C PHE A 26 -16.82 -8.96 -4.47
N LYS A 27 -17.76 -9.31 -3.63
CA LYS A 27 -18.23 -8.46 -2.53
C LYS A 27 -18.28 -9.29 -1.25
N GLY A 28 -18.10 -8.63 -0.12
CA GLY A 28 -18.14 -9.36 1.14
C GLY A 28 -17.60 -8.57 2.30
N ARG A 29 -17.17 -9.29 3.32
CA ARG A 29 -16.64 -8.72 4.57
C ARG A 29 -15.40 -9.48 5.01
N VAL A 30 -14.48 -8.74 5.66
CA VAL A 30 -13.30 -9.31 6.33
C VAL A 30 -13.44 -9.11 7.83
N ALA A 31 -13.25 -10.17 8.61
CA ALA A 31 -13.38 -10.15 10.06
C ALA A 31 -12.27 -10.95 10.76
N ASP A 32 -12.07 -10.67 12.03
CA ASP A 32 -11.22 -11.45 12.94
C ASP A 32 -11.86 -12.81 13.19
N ALA A 33 -11.10 -13.89 12.99
CA ALA A 33 -11.62 -15.27 13.10
C ALA A 33 -12.05 -15.65 14.52
N GLN A 34 -11.50 -15.01 15.56
CA GLN A 34 -11.81 -15.31 16.96
C GLN A 34 -12.95 -14.47 17.50
N THR A 35 -12.96 -13.18 17.17
CA THR A 35 -13.88 -12.21 17.76
C THR A 35 -15.06 -11.86 16.86
N GLY A 36 -14.99 -12.16 15.56
CA GLY A 36 -15.96 -11.73 14.55
C GLY A 36 -15.93 -10.21 14.29
N SER A 37 -15.01 -9.47 14.93
CA SER A 37 -14.89 -8.03 14.74
C SER A 37 -14.44 -7.70 13.31
N PRO A 38 -14.98 -6.62 12.69
CA PRO A 38 -14.57 -6.23 11.35
C PRO A 38 -13.09 -5.82 11.31
N LEU A 39 -12.41 -6.24 10.24
CA LEU A 39 -11.04 -5.82 9.97
C LEU A 39 -11.03 -4.64 9.00
N ALA A 40 -11.12 -3.44 9.57
CA ALA A 40 -11.09 -2.21 8.81
C ALA A 40 -9.81 -2.09 7.98
N TYR A 41 -9.96 -1.65 6.74
CA TYR A 41 -8.87 -1.37 5.80
C TYR A 41 -7.98 -2.57 5.46
N ALA A 42 -8.44 -3.80 5.72
CA ALA A 42 -7.78 -4.98 5.20
C ALA A 42 -7.61 -4.85 3.67
N THR A 43 -6.49 -5.31 3.14
CA THR A 43 -6.21 -5.29 1.69
C THR A 43 -6.73 -6.56 1.05
N ILE A 44 -7.55 -6.43 0.02
CA ILE A 44 -8.08 -7.52 -0.81
C ILE A 44 -7.54 -7.33 -2.23
N ALA A 45 -6.79 -8.31 -2.75
CA ALA A 45 -6.08 -8.17 -4.02
C ALA A 45 -6.15 -9.43 -4.88
N LEU A 46 -6.13 -9.24 -6.20
CA LEU A 46 -5.93 -10.26 -7.22
C LEU A 46 -4.52 -10.11 -7.80
N THR A 47 -3.69 -11.11 -7.55
CA THR A 47 -2.23 -11.00 -7.75
C THR A 47 -1.81 -10.94 -9.21
N LYS A 48 -2.39 -11.79 -10.08
CA LYS A 48 -2.04 -11.81 -11.51
C LYS A 48 -2.57 -10.57 -12.23
N GLN A 49 -3.77 -10.11 -11.86
CA GLN A 49 -4.37 -8.91 -12.43
C GLN A 49 -3.76 -7.62 -11.86
N ASN A 50 -3.00 -7.72 -10.77
CA ASN A 50 -2.41 -6.58 -10.05
C ASN A 50 -3.45 -5.49 -9.72
N ILE A 51 -4.60 -5.90 -9.21
CA ILE A 51 -5.69 -5.02 -8.77
C ILE A 51 -6.08 -5.34 -7.33
N GLY A 52 -6.60 -4.35 -6.62
CA GLY A 52 -7.05 -4.56 -5.25
C GLY A 52 -7.85 -3.38 -4.73
N VAL A 53 -8.40 -3.57 -3.53
CA VAL A 53 -9.15 -2.58 -2.77
C VAL A 53 -8.83 -2.74 -1.29
N ASN A 54 -9.16 -1.72 -0.49
CA ASN A 54 -9.20 -1.87 0.96
C ASN A 54 -10.65 -2.07 1.42
N ALA A 55 -10.84 -2.90 2.44
CA ALA A 55 -12.09 -2.98 3.15
C ALA A 55 -12.46 -1.61 3.77
N LYS A 56 -13.73 -1.32 3.87
CA LYS A 56 -14.24 -0.15 4.59
C LYS A 56 -14.03 -0.31 6.11
N GLN A 57 -14.41 0.68 6.88
CA GLN A 57 -14.30 0.63 8.34
C GLN A 57 -15.09 -0.51 8.98
N ASP A 58 -16.20 -0.91 8.37
CA ASP A 58 -17.06 -2.03 8.79
C ASP A 58 -16.58 -3.40 8.28
N GLY A 59 -15.41 -3.44 7.63
CA GLY A 59 -14.83 -4.64 7.02
C GLY A 59 -15.41 -5.00 5.66
N SER A 60 -16.42 -4.30 5.15
CA SER A 60 -17.04 -4.60 3.84
C SER A 60 -16.11 -4.18 2.68
N PHE A 61 -16.20 -4.91 1.55
CA PHE A 61 -15.44 -4.60 0.35
C PHE A 61 -16.21 -4.93 -0.92
N ILE A 62 -15.81 -4.28 -2.03
CA ILE A 62 -16.25 -4.60 -3.39
C ILE A 62 -15.02 -4.53 -4.29
N LEU A 63 -14.67 -5.66 -4.93
CA LEU A 63 -13.56 -5.78 -5.86
C LEU A 63 -14.09 -6.15 -7.25
N HIS A 64 -13.91 -5.27 -8.22
CA HIS A 64 -14.25 -5.54 -9.63
C HIS A 64 -13.05 -6.14 -10.34
N SER A 65 -13.23 -7.29 -10.97
CA SER A 65 -12.16 -7.96 -11.71
C SER A 65 -12.62 -8.40 -13.09
N LYS A 66 -11.67 -8.53 -14.00
CA LYS A 66 -11.87 -9.33 -15.21
C LYS A 66 -11.89 -10.79 -14.79
N TRP A 67 -12.75 -11.60 -15.42
CA TRP A 67 -12.75 -13.03 -15.13
C TRP A 67 -11.41 -13.65 -15.54
N ALA A 68 -10.70 -14.22 -14.57
CA ALA A 68 -9.54 -15.06 -14.81
C ALA A 68 -9.61 -16.25 -13.82
N SER A 69 -9.83 -17.44 -14.30
CA SER A 69 -9.99 -18.65 -13.48
C SER A 69 -8.71 -19.04 -12.70
N GLU A 70 -7.57 -18.51 -13.11
CA GLU A 70 -6.26 -18.89 -12.56
C GLU A 70 -5.63 -17.86 -11.62
N ASP A 71 -6.37 -16.86 -11.16
CA ASP A 71 -5.84 -15.85 -10.22
C ASP A 71 -6.00 -16.30 -8.75
N THR A 72 -5.27 -15.64 -7.87
CA THR A 72 -5.33 -15.85 -6.43
C THR A 72 -5.80 -14.58 -5.75
N LEU A 73 -6.88 -14.70 -4.97
CA LEU A 73 -7.31 -13.67 -4.04
C LEU A 73 -6.41 -13.71 -2.81
N ILE A 74 -5.76 -12.59 -2.52
CA ILE A 74 -5.00 -12.39 -1.29
C ILE A 74 -5.78 -11.43 -0.40
N VAL A 75 -5.91 -11.80 0.88
CA VAL A 75 -6.47 -10.94 1.91
C VAL A 75 -5.45 -10.78 3.03
N SER A 76 -5.08 -9.55 3.31
CA SER A 76 -4.07 -9.24 4.33
C SER A 76 -4.50 -8.08 5.23
N CYS A 77 -4.12 -8.18 6.49
CA CYS A 77 -4.29 -7.13 7.48
C CYS A 77 -3.11 -7.18 8.45
N VAL A 78 -2.67 -6.03 8.96
CA VAL A 78 -1.56 -5.95 9.93
C VAL A 78 -1.90 -6.74 11.18
N GLY A 79 -0.97 -7.58 11.65
CA GLY A 79 -1.17 -8.45 12.81
C GLY A 79 -1.93 -9.75 12.52
N TYR A 80 -2.25 -10.02 11.25
CA TYR A 80 -2.98 -11.22 10.83
C TYR A 80 -2.20 -12.05 9.80
N LYS A 81 -2.45 -13.35 9.79
CA LYS A 81 -1.94 -14.27 8.78
C LYS A 81 -2.62 -13.98 7.44
N THR A 82 -1.83 -13.78 6.39
CA THR A 82 -2.34 -13.55 5.04
C THR A 82 -3.12 -14.78 4.55
N LEU A 83 -4.36 -14.58 4.12
CA LEU A 83 -5.21 -15.57 3.50
C LEU A 83 -5.00 -15.57 1.98
N ARG A 84 -4.90 -16.76 1.36
CA ARG A 84 -4.73 -16.94 -0.09
C ARG A 84 -5.74 -17.95 -0.59
N LEU A 85 -6.57 -17.56 -1.56
CA LEU A 85 -7.65 -18.38 -2.10
C LEU A 85 -7.61 -18.39 -3.64
N PRO A 86 -7.62 -19.56 -4.29
CA PRO A 86 -7.79 -19.65 -5.74
C PRO A 86 -9.20 -19.13 -6.13
N ILE A 87 -9.29 -18.18 -7.05
CA ILE A 87 -10.59 -17.56 -7.40
C ILE A 87 -11.55 -18.48 -8.15
N ALA A 88 -11.03 -19.56 -8.75
CA ALA A 88 -11.85 -20.55 -9.44
C ALA A 88 -12.90 -21.22 -8.55
N GLN A 89 -12.68 -21.24 -7.24
CA GLN A 89 -13.53 -21.89 -6.23
C GLN A 89 -14.36 -20.90 -5.41
N LEU A 90 -14.28 -19.60 -5.75
CA LEU A 90 -14.93 -18.55 -4.96
C LEU A 90 -16.26 -18.13 -5.56
N ASP A 91 -17.26 -17.98 -4.69
CA ASP A 91 -18.50 -17.30 -5.00
C ASP A 91 -18.28 -15.79 -5.15
N SER A 92 -19.30 -15.08 -5.64
CA SER A 92 -19.26 -13.63 -5.76
C SER A 92 -19.46 -12.92 -4.42
N THR A 93 -19.99 -13.62 -3.40
CA THR A 93 -20.16 -13.10 -2.03
C THR A 93 -19.25 -13.89 -1.10
N LEU A 94 -18.42 -13.17 -0.33
CA LEU A 94 -17.34 -13.76 0.46
C LEU A 94 -17.38 -13.25 1.91
N ASP A 95 -17.52 -14.17 2.86
CA ASP A 95 -17.27 -13.90 4.27
C ASP A 95 -15.89 -14.44 4.64
N LEU A 96 -14.93 -13.52 4.78
CA LEU A 96 -13.52 -13.84 4.95
C LEU A 96 -13.09 -13.60 6.39
N THR A 97 -12.38 -14.55 6.98
CA THR A 97 -11.85 -14.41 8.33
C THR A 97 -10.33 -14.57 8.32
N LEU A 98 -9.65 -13.75 9.12
CA LEU A 98 -8.21 -13.82 9.29
C LEU A 98 -7.86 -14.22 10.72
N ASN A 99 -6.86 -15.08 10.84
CA ASN A 99 -6.29 -15.49 12.13
C ASN A 99 -5.18 -14.52 12.52
N ARG A 100 -5.11 -14.14 13.80
CA ARG A 100 -4.01 -13.32 14.33
C ARG A 100 -2.68 -14.06 14.22
N VAL A 101 -1.61 -13.30 14.00
CA VAL A 101 -0.25 -13.81 14.14
C VAL A 101 0.09 -13.77 15.60
N GLU A 102 0.38 -14.95 16.18
CA GLU A 102 0.97 -15.01 17.51
C GLU A 102 2.42 -14.51 17.43
N LYS A 103 2.71 -13.42 18.12
CA LYS A 103 4.05 -12.87 18.21
C LYS A 103 4.57 -13.03 19.63
N LEU A 104 5.74 -13.64 19.74
CA LEU A 104 6.46 -13.67 21.01
C LEU A 104 6.87 -12.24 21.38
N LEU A 105 6.46 -11.78 22.55
CA LEU A 105 6.88 -10.49 23.08
C LEU A 105 8.42 -10.51 23.23
N LYS A 106 9.08 -9.55 22.60
CA LYS A 106 10.52 -9.36 22.79
C LYS A 106 10.78 -8.79 24.18
N PRO A 107 11.84 -9.21 24.86
CA PRO A 107 12.18 -8.66 26.18
C PRO A 107 12.40 -7.15 26.05
N VAL A 108 11.76 -6.38 26.92
CA VAL A 108 11.99 -4.94 27.03
C VAL A 108 13.34 -4.74 27.70
N VAL A 109 14.28 -4.18 26.97
CA VAL A 109 15.57 -3.77 27.53
C VAL A 109 15.39 -2.44 28.23
N VAL A 110 15.44 -2.44 29.56
CA VAL A 110 15.45 -1.21 30.35
C VAL A 110 16.90 -0.70 30.39
N LYS A 111 17.14 0.43 29.76
CA LYS A 111 18.43 1.16 29.86
C LYS A 111 18.28 2.34 30.78
N THR A 112 19.31 2.68 31.53
CA THR A 112 19.36 3.86 32.41
C THR A 112 19.51 5.17 31.64
N SER A 113 19.98 5.11 30.38
CA SER A 113 20.09 6.28 29.50
C SER A 113 19.86 5.86 28.05
N TRP A 114 19.15 6.70 27.31
CA TRP A 114 18.88 6.53 25.89
C TRP A 114 19.52 7.67 25.10
N ARG A 115 20.13 7.33 23.96
CA ARG A 115 20.51 8.31 22.94
C ARG A 115 19.43 8.36 21.89
N TYR A 116 19.15 9.55 21.39
CA TYR A 116 18.15 9.79 20.34
C TYR A 116 18.87 10.32 19.10
N GLU A 117 18.40 9.91 17.95
CA GLU A 117 18.94 10.37 16.66
C GLU A 117 17.83 10.45 15.62
N ASP A 118 17.85 11.56 14.86
CA ASP A 118 16.94 11.78 13.76
C ASP A 118 17.57 11.32 12.44
N LEU A 119 16.80 10.57 11.66
CA LEU A 119 17.23 9.93 10.44
C LEU A 119 16.48 10.49 9.24
N GLY A 120 17.18 10.56 8.13
CA GLY A 120 16.61 10.98 6.87
C GLY A 120 16.57 12.49 6.68
N VAL A 121 16.48 12.91 5.42
CA VAL A 121 16.43 14.33 5.04
C VAL A 121 14.98 14.71 4.77
N PHE A 122 14.52 15.78 5.41
CA PHE A 122 13.15 16.30 5.28
C PHE A 122 13.07 17.61 4.46
N LYS A 123 13.97 17.81 3.51
CA LYS A 123 13.93 18.98 2.64
C LYS A 123 12.97 18.76 1.47
N VAL A 124 11.78 19.31 1.57
CA VAL A 124 10.70 19.14 0.61
C VAL A 124 10.92 19.97 -0.65
N LYS A 125 10.66 19.36 -1.82
CA LYS A 125 10.58 20.05 -3.12
C LYS A 125 9.16 20.56 -3.32
N PRO A 126 8.93 21.88 -3.43
CA PRO A 126 7.58 22.40 -3.65
C PRO A 126 6.97 21.88 -4.96
N LYS A 127 5.67 21.59 -4.95
CA LYS A 127 4.88 21.19 -6.13
C LYS A 127 5.21 19.83 -6.76
N HIS A 128 6.02 18.99 -6.12
CA HIS A 128 6.31 17.65 -6.60
C HIS A 128 5.89 16.64 -5.55
N PHE A 129 5.04 15.70 -5.96
CA PHE A 129 4.44 14.72 -5.06
C PHE A 129 4.49 13.33 -5.68
N PHE A 130 4.57 12.35 -4.82
CA PHE A 130 4.44 10.94 -5.15
C PHE A 130 3.07 10.45 -4.69
N THR A 131 2.33 9.76 -5.57
CA THR A 131 1.02 9.18 -5.28
C THR A 131 0.79 7.94 -6.14
N THR A 132 -0.33 7.25 -5.93
CA THR A 132 -0.69 6.05 -6.69
C THR A 132 -1.93 6.25 -7.57
N LEU A 133 -1.95 5.55 -8.69
CA LEU A 133 -3.11 5.40 -9.57
C LEU A 133 -3.95 4.14 -9.26
N GLY A 134 -3.55 3.35 -8.26
CA GLY A 134 -4.36 2.24 -7.75
C GLY A 134 -3.77 0.83 -7.85
N ASN A 135 -2.70 0.59 -8.60
CA ASN A 135 -2.06 -0.73 -8.69
C ASN A 135 -0.90 -0.92 -7.70
N GLN A 136 -0.25 0.17 -7.31
CA GLN A 136 0.71 0.23 -6.24
C GLN A 136 -0.01 0.74 -4.98
N TYR A 137 0.10 0.03 -3.88
CA TYR A 137 -0.61 0.43 -2.66
C TYR A 137 0.31 0.81 -1.50
N GLN A 138 1.62 0.58 -1.62
CA GLN A 138 2.60 1.09 -0.66
C GLN A 138 3.81 1.69 -1.37
N VAL A 139 4.43 2.68 -0.72
CA VAL A 139 5.77 3.14 -1.03
C VAL A 139 6.59 3.14 0.25
N ALA A 140 7.76 2.54 0.20
CA ALA A 140 8.69 2.45 1.31
C ALA A 140 9.98 3.21 1.02
N ARG A 141 10.48 3.92 2.02
CA ARG A 141 11.81 4.55 2.02
C ARG A 141 12.74 3.79 2.95
N LYS A 142 13.93 3.48 2.46
CA LYS A 142 15.03 2.94 3.26
C LYS A 142 15.61 4.03 4.14
N LEU A 143 15.83 3.73 5.40
CA LEU A 143 16.53 4.55 6.39
C LEU A 143 17.60 3.70 7.06
N SER A 144 18.66 4.37 7.56
CA SER A 144 19.75 3.71 8.25
C SER A 144 19.90 4.30 9.65
N ALA A 145 19.72 3.48 10.68
CA ALA A 145 20.00 3.81 12.06
C ALA A 145 21.52 3.88 12.31
N PRO A 146 21.98 4.53 13.37
CA PRO A 146 23.41 4.60 13.69
C PRO A 146 24.02 3.22 13.96
N LYS A 147 23.21 2.30 14.49
CA LYS A 147 23.58 0.90 14.72
C LYS A 147 22.35 0.00 14.63
N ALA A 148 22.56 -1.31 14.61
CA ALA A 148 21.53 -2.32 14.83
C ALA A 148 20.98 -2.26 16.28
N GLU A 149 19.89 -2.98 16.52
CA GLU A 149 19.27 -3.11 17.83
C GLU A 149 18.83 -1.76 18.43
N THR A 150 18.11 -0.99 17.63
CA THR A 150 17.52 0.30 17.99
C THR A 150 16.00 0.21 18.09
N TRP A 151 15.39 1.27 18.62
CA TRP A 151 13.94 1.37 18.76
C TRP A 151 13.43 2.60 18.00
N LEU A 152 12.45 2.39 17.14
CA LEU A 152 11.80 3.48 16.43
C LEU A 152 10.90 4.27 17.39
N GLN A 153 11.03 5.59 17.40
CA GLN A 153 10.28 6.47 18.28
C GLN A 153 9.19 7.23 17.55
N SER A 154 9.52 7.77 16.40
CA SER A 154 8.55 8.51 15.60
C SER A 154 8.94 8.45 14.12
N VAL A 155 7.97 8.73 13.26
CA VAL A 155 8.20 9.03 11.85
C VAL A 155 7.58 10.37 11.50
N THR A 156 8.22 11.09 10.58
CA THR A 156 7.72 12.35 10.05
C THR A 156 7.52 12.19 8.54
N ILE A 157 6.30 12.49 8.07
CA ILE A 157 5.90 12.31 6.67
C ILE A 157 5.47 13.67 6.12
N GLY A 158 6.09 14.09 5.02
CA GLY A 158 5.71 15.28 4.28
C GLY A 158 4.65 14.95 3.24
N VAL A 159 3.57 15.72 3.21
CA VAL A 159 2.49 15.58 2.23
C VAL A 159 2.10 16.94 1.65
N ASP A 160 1.35 16.94 0.55
CA ASP A 160 0.81 18.18 -0.01
C ASP A 160 -0.14 18.87 0.98
N GLY A 161 0.28 20.02 1.48
CA GLY A 161 -0.52 20.81 2.43
C GLY A 161 -1.80 21.39 1.85
N LYS A 162 -2.00 21.33 0.53
CA LYS A 162 -3.22 21.78 -0.15
C LYS A 162 -4.26 20.67 -0.30
N GLN A 163 -3.89 19.42 -0.02
CA GLN A 163 -4.84 18.31 -0.08
C GLN A 163 -5.87 18.39 1.05
N LYS A 164 -7.07 17.87 0.80
CA LYS A 164 -8.06 17.61 1.85
C LYS A 164 -7.48 16.55 2.82
N ALA A 165 -8.12 16.35 3.96
CA ALA A 165 -7.72 15.31 4.89
C ALA A 165 -7.46 13.99 4.14
N SER A 166 -6.35 13.35 4.45
CA SER A 166 -5.98 12.03 3.94
C SER A 166 -5.90 11.02 5.07
N MET A 167 -6.19 9.78 4.73
CA MET A 167 -6.09 8.64 5.63
C MET A 167 -5.17 7.60 5.01
N PHE A 168 -4.17 7.14 5.76
CA PHE A 168 -3.18 6.17 5.30
C PHE A 168 -2.63 5.38 6.48
N MET A 169 -1.94 4.28 6.19
CA MET A 169 -1.22 3.53 7.22
C MET A 169 0.27 3.76 7.12
N VAL A 170 0.93 3.75 8.28
CA VAL A 170 2.39 3.65 8.39
C VAL A 170 2.75 2.21 8.69
N ARG A 171 3.72 1.68 7.96
CA ARG A 171 4.28 0.36 8.19
C ARG A 171 5.79 0.43 8.27
N VAL A 172 6.39 -0.49 9.02
CA VAL A 172 7.84 -0.59 9.17
C VAL A 172 8.28 -1.99 8.81
N TYR A 173 9.31 -2.10 8.01
CA TYR A 173 9.85 -3.38 7.55
C TYR A 173 11.34 -3.47 7.85
N ASP A 174 11.77 -4.67 8.17
CA ASP A 174 13.18 -5.02 8.17
C ASP A 174 13.73 -5.09 6.73
N VAL A 175 15.04 -5.19 6.58
CA VAL A 175 15.65 -5.53 5.30
C VAL A 175 15.39 -7.01 4.97
N HIS A 176 15.21 -7.32 3.70
CA HIS A 176 15.09 -8.72 3.28
C HIS A 176 16.45 -9.42 3.41
N PRO A 177 16.53 -10.63 4.02
CA PRO A 177 17.81 -11.26 4.33
C PRO A 177 18.64 -11.67 3.11
N ASN A 178 17.99 -11.97 1.97
CA ASN A 178 18.65 -12.59 0.81
C ASN A 178 18.53 -11.79 -0.48
N GLN A 179 17.84 -10.64 -0.48
CA GLN A 179 17.65 -9.79 -1.67
C GLN A 179 17.49 -8.33 -1.27
N PRO A 180 17.75 -7.37 -2.15
CA PRO A 180 17.48 -5.96 -1.88
C PRO A 180 15.97 -5.72 -1.62
N GLY A 181 15.66 -4.78 -0.73
CA GLY A 181 14.30 -4.31 -0.48
C GLY A 181 13.72 -4.67 0.88
N PRO A 182 12.46 -4.31 1.12
CA PRO A 182 11.75 -4.62 2.35
C PRO A 182 11.54 -6.12 2.54
N GLY A 183 11.74 -6.58 3.77
CA GLY A 183 11.57 -7.96 4.21
C GLY A 183 10.37 -8.14 5.15
N ALA A 184 10.64 -8.67 6.34
CA ALA A 184 9.61 -8.92 7.33
C ALA A 184 9.01 -7.61 7.89
N GLU A 185 7.71 -7.58 8.08
CA GLU A 185 7.04 -6.45 8.75
C GLU A 185 7.36 -6.46 10.25
N LEU A 186 7.73 -5.28 10.77
CA LEU A 186 8.08 -5.06 12.18
C LEU A 186 6.93 -4.47 12.99
N THR A 187 5.86 -4.02 12.33
CA THR A 187 4.64 -3.52 12.98
C THR A 187 3.68 -4.67 13.31
N ASP A 188 3.12 -4.65 14.52
CA ASP A 188 2.19 -5.68 15.00
C ASP A 188 0.73 -5.23 14.97
N SER A 189 0.53 -3.93 14.85
CA SER A 189 -0.77 -3.28 14.86
C SER A 189 -0.84 -2.24 13.79
N ALA A 190 -2.04 -1.99 13.26
CA ALA A 190 -2.26 -0.97 12.25
C ALA A 190 -1.98 0.43 12.83
N ILE A 191 -1.07 1.17 12.20
CA ILE A 191 -0.77 2.55 12.54
C ILE A 191 -1.52 3.43 11.56
N LEU A 192 -2.79 3.67 11.87
CA LEU A 192 -3.68 4.49 11.04
C LEU A 192 -3.45 5.98 11.32
N VAL A 193 -3.19 6.73 10.27
CA VAL A 193 -2.96 8.18 10.32
C VAL A 193 -4.05 8.90 9.56
N LYS A 194 -4.67 9.91 10.20
CA LYS A 194 -5.62 10.82 9.56
C LYS A 194 -5.18 12.25 9.81
N SER A 195 -4.86 12.99 8.77
CA SER A 195 -4.31 14.34 8.92
C SER A 195 -4.66 15.26 7.75
N LYS A 196 -4.62 16.59 8.06
CA LYS A 196 -4.69 17.68 7.08
C LYS A 196 -3.36 18.47 7.01
N SER A 197 -2.40 18.16 7.88
CA SER A 197 -1.14 18.88 7.98
C SER A 197 -0.21 18.53 6.81
N ALA A 198 0.59 19.50 6.36
CA ALA A 198 1.61 19.28 5.33
C ALA A 198 2.81 18.46 5.86
N GLN A 199 3.05 18.51 7.15
CA GLN A 199 4.04 17.71 7.84
C GLN A 199 3.33 16.95 8.97
N ILE A 200 3.42 15.64 8.94
CA ILE A 200 2.73 14.74 9.86
C ILE A 200 3.78 14.00 10.66
N GLN A 201 3.85 14.29 11.96
CA GLN A 201 4.64 13.51 12.89
C GLN A 201 3.76 12.46 13.56
N VAL A 202 4.18 11.20 13.49
CA VAL A 202 3.50 10.06 14.09
C VAL A 202 4.36 9.53 15.22
N ASP A 203 3.89 9.63 16.45
CA ASP A 203 4.54 9.03 17.61
C ASP A 203 4.34 7.50 17.57
N LEU A 204 5.43 6.78 17.59
CA LEU A 204 5.47 5.32 17.53
C LEU A 204 6.02 4.69 18.82
N SER A 205 6.29 5.48 19.84
CA SER A 205 6.91 5.03 21.09
C SER A 205 6.12 3.92 21.80
N ALA A 206 4.77 4.01 21.75
CA ALA A 206 3.86 3.03 22.33
C ALA A 206 3.84 1.68 21.56
N TYR A 207 4.23 1.66 20.31
CA TYR A 207 4.23 0.44 19.48
C TYR A 207 5.45 -0.45 19.71
N LEU A 208 6.47 0.04 20.43
CA LEU A 208 7.68 -0.70 20.78
C LEU A 208 8.34 -1.38 19.57
N ILE A 209 8.45 -0.66 18.47
CA ILE A 209 9.00 -1.19 17.21
C ILE A 209 10.52 -1.31 17.35
N TYR A 210 10.98 -2.55 17.39
CA TYR A 210 12.40 -2.89 17.46
C TYR A 210 12.98 -3.10 16.06
N LEU A 211 14.11 -2.47 15.80
CA LEU A 211 14.86 -2.52 14.56
C LEU A 211 16.07 -3.47 14.76
N PRO A 212 16.00 -4.73 14.32
CA PRO A 212 17.08 -5.69 14.53
C PRO A 212 18.32 -5.35 13.72
N ASN A 213 18.14 -4.74 12.56
CA ASN A 213 19.20 -4.34 11.65
C ASN A 213 19.40 -2.81 11.65
N LYS A 214 20.57 -2.39 11.17
CA LYS A 214 20.88 -0.97 10.98
C LYS A 214 19.96 -0.34 9.94
N ASP A 215 19.75 -1.03 8.83
CA ASP A 215 18.90 -0.59 7.74
C ASP A 215 17.47 -1.12 7.95
N PHE A 216 16.48 -0.30 7.67
CA PHE A 216 15.07 -0.63 7.75
C PHE A 216 14.27 0.22 6.77
N PHE A 217 12.99 -0.10 6.60
CA PHE A 217 12.11 0.65 5.70
C PHE A 217 10.92 1.21 6.47
N VAL A 218 10.59 2.46 6.20
CA VAL A 218 9.34 3.09 6.59
C VAL A 218 8.46 3.23 5.36
N SER A 219 7.25 2.71 5.44
CA SER A 219 6.31 2.69 4.32
C SER A 219 5.05 3.50 4.65
N VAL A 220 4.53 4.16 3.61
CA VAL A 220 3.17 4.69 3.56
C VAL A 220 2.32 3.77 2.71
N GLU A 221 1.22 3.28 3.28
CA GLU A 221 0.21 2.51 2.58
C GLU A 221 -1.01 3.38 2.29
N TRP A 222 -1.36 3.51 1.01
CA TRP A 222 -2.58 4.19 0.60
C TRP A 222 -3.81 3.33 0.91
N ILE A 223 -4.75 3.91 1.65
CA ILE A 223 -6.07 3.32 1.86
C ILE A 223 -6.94 3.71 0.67
N GLN A 224 -7.19 2.75 -0.21
CA GLN A 224 -7.87 2.97 -1.49
C GLN A 224 -9.39 2.86 -1.32
N THR A 225 -9.96 3.82 -0.60
CA THR A 225 -11.39 4.00 -0.41
C THR A 225 -11.88 5.26 -1.13
N GLU A 226 -13.18 5.38 -1.34
CA GLU A 226 -13.80 6.55 -1.98
C GLU A 226 -13.44 7.87 -1.29
N GLU A 227 -13.31 7.88 0.05
CA GLU A 227 -12.95 9.06 0.85
C GLU A 227 -11.54 9.58 0.54
N ASN A 228 -10.64 8.69 0.11
CA ASN A 228 -9.27 9.04 -0.26
C ASN A 228 -9.08 9.32 -1.74
N GLN A 229 -10.11 9.11 -2.57
CA GLN A 229 -10.04 9.46 -4.00
C GLN A 229 -9.91 10.98 -4.19
N ASP A 230 -9.12 11.34 -5.19
CA ASP A 230 -8.94 12.71 -5.64
C ASP A 230 -8.84 12.74 -7.17
N TRP A 231 -9.75 13.50 -7.80
CA TRP A 231 -9.78 13.64 -9.26
C TRP A 231 -9.01 14.89 -9.65
N ARG A 232 -7.95 14.75 -10.46
CA ARG A 232 -7.14 15.86 -10.92
C ARG A 232 -7.11 15.92 -12.44
N THR A 233 -7.36 17.11 -12.97
CA THR A 233 -7.17 17.41 -14.39
C THR A 233 -5.77 17.99 -14.60
N THR A 234 -5.00 17.36 -15.45
CA THR A 234 -3.67 17.79 -15.87
C THR A 234 -3.63 17.92 -17.39
N LYS A 235 -2.77 18.79 -17.89
CA LYS A 235 -2.52 18.86 -19.35
C LYS A 235 -1.49 17.82 -19.75
N LEU A 236 -1.91 16.89 -20.61
CA LEU A 236 -1.04 15.90 -21.24
C LEU A 236 -1.05 16.19 -22.74
N ASP A 237 0.11 16.47 -23.33
CA ASP A 237 0.24 16.84 -24.76
C ASP A 237 -0.74 17.93 -25.21
N GLY A 238 -0.93 18.96 -24.36
CA GLY A 238 -1.82 20.09 -24.62
C GLY A 238 -3.32 19.80 -24.45
N LYS A 239 -3.72 18.57 -24.14
CA LYS A 239 -5.10 18.16 -23.90
C LYS A 239 -5.36 17.94 -22.40
N ASP A 240 -6.54 18.34 -21.95
CA ASP A 240 -6.96 18.08 -20.58
C ASP A 240 -7.18 16.57 -20.37
N SER A 241 -6.49 16.01 -19.38
CA SER A 241 -6.62 14.61 -18.96
C SER A 241 -6.99 14.57 -17.48
N THR A 242 -8.18 14.05 -17.18
CA THR A 242 -8.64 13.87 -15.80
C THR A 242 -8.35 12.44 -15.36
N ARG A 243 -7.62 12.31 -14.24
CA ARG A 243 -7.26 11.02 -13.66
C ARG A 243 -7.62 10.99 -12.18
N MET A 244 -7.98 9.80 -11.72
CA MET A 244 -8.21 9.52 -10.32
C MET A 244 -6.90 9.08 -9.65
N TYR A 245 -6.63 9.65 -8.48
CA TYR A 245 -5.50 9.33 -7.61
C TYR A 245 -6.00 9.04 -6.22
N TYR A 246 -5.14 8.46 -5.38
CA TYR A 246 -5.42 8.27 -3.95
C TYR A 246 -4.52 9.16 -3.11
N LYS A 247 -5.11 9.84 -2.12
CA LYS A 247 -4.36 10.58 -1.08
C LYS A 247 -3.75 9.61 -0.06
N PRO A 248 -2.62 9.96 0.58
CA PRO A 248 -1.91 11.24 0.53
C PRO A 248 -1.04 11.39 -0.72
N TYR A 249 -0.80 12.65 -1.10
CA TYR A 249 0.27 13.04 -2.01
C TYR A 249 1.54 13.24 -1.19
N ILE A 250 2.46 12.31 -1.24
CA ILE A 250 3.70 12.34 -0.45
C ILE A 250 4.67 13.32 -1.10
N SER A 251 5.18 14.26 -0.34
CA SER A 251 6.14 15.25 -0.83
C SER A 251 7.45 14.60 -1.27
N ILE A 252 8.01 15.08 -2.39
CA ILE A 252 9.31 14.65 -2.89
C ILE A 252 10.40 15.51 -2.27
N THR A 253 11.52 14.91 -1.87
CA THR A 253 12.71 15.60 -1.39
C THR A 253 13.61 15.99 -2.55
N SER A 254 14.32 17.13 -2.41
CA SER A 254 15.38 17.48 -3.35
C SER A 254 16.63 16.67 -3.07
N ASN A 255 17.14 15.98 -4.07
CA ASN A 255 18.41 15.26 -4.11
C ASN A 255 18.79 14.49 -2.83
N ASN A 256 18.77 13.19 -2.94
CA ASN A 256 19.59 12.32 -2.10
C ASN A 256 20.67 11.70 -3.00
N PRO A 257 21.84 12.34 -3.16
CA PRO A 257 22.87 11.87 -4.08
C PRO A 257 23.51 10.56 -3.63
N GLU A 258 23.32 10.15 -2.39
CA GLU A 258 23.96 8.95 -1.82
C GLU A 258 23.12 7.69 -1.99
N ASN A 259 21.81 7.80 -2.28
CA ASN A 259 20.90 6.67 -2.16
C ASN A 259 20.07 6.43 -3.43
N LYS A 260 20.70 5.89 -4.42
CA LYS A 260 20.12 5.59 -5.74
C LYS A 260 19.05 4.47 -5.74
N GLN A 261 18.76 3.82 -4.63
CA GLN A 261 17.78 2.71 -4.55
C GLN A 261 17.04 2.66 -3.21
N ASP A 262 16.66 3.80 -2.66
CA ASP A 262 16.02 3.88 -1.35
C ASP A 262 14.50 3.72 -1.40
N LEU A 263 13.88 3.82 -2.58
CA LEU A 263 12.45 3.76 -2.72
C LEU A 263 12.00 2.44 -3.35
N TRP A 264 11.01 1.85 -2.71
CA TRP A 264 10.39 0.59 -3.13
C TRP A 264 8.88 0.73 -3.13
N GLY A 265 8.25 0.19 -4.17
CA GLY A 265 6.80 0.10 -4.29
C GLY A 265 6.31 -1.32 -4.03
N LEU A 266 5.25 -1.47 -3.24
CA LEU A 266 4.53 -2.73 -3.11
C LEU A 266 3.28 -2.68 -3.98
N PHE A 267 3.16 -3.65 -4.87
CA PHE A 267 2.06 -3.79 -5.80
C PHE A 267 1.11 -4.89 -5.37
N TYR A 268 -0.11 -4.91 -5.89
CA TYR A 268 -1.09 -5.95 -5.61
C TYR A 268 -0.66 -7.35 -6.10
N SER A 269 0.36 -7.42 -6.94
CA SER A 269 1.07 -8.68 -7.25
C SER A 269 1.72 -9.32 -6.00
N GLY A 270 1.81 -8.58 -4.89
CA GLY A 270 2.48 -9.01 -3.66
C GLY A 270 4.00 -8.88 -3.70
N LYS A 271 4.55 -8.16 -4.69
CA LYS A 271 5.99 -7.99 -4.86
C LYS A 271 6.42 -6.56 -4.53
N TRP A 272 7.54 -6.46 -3.83
CA TRP A 272 8.29 -5.22 -3.71
C TRP A 272 9.16 -5.02 -4.95
N GLU A 273 9.06 -3.87 -5.57
CA GLU A 273 9.85 -3.49 -6.74
C GLU A 273 10.54 -2.15 -6.50
N PRO A 274 11.82 -1.99 -6.92
CA PRO A 274 12.51 -0.72 -6.80
C PRO A 274 11.86 0.30 -7.74
N ILE A 275 11.66 1.51 -7.24
CA ILE A 275 11.11 2.63 -8.03
C ILE A 275 12.25 3.26 -8.82
N LYS A 276 12.36 2.94 -10.11
CA LYS A 276 13.49 3.32 -10.98
C LYS A 276 13.61 4.81 -11.22
N GLU A 277 12.49 5.55 -11.30
CA GLU A 277 12.50 7.00 -11.49
C GLU A 277 13.06 7.76 -10.27
N SER A 278 13.24 7.09 -9.16
CA SER A 278 13.71 7.67 -7.91
C SER A 278 15.22 7.90 -7.82
N TYR A 279 16.00 7.59 -8.85
CA TYR A 279 17.47 7.75 -8.80
C TYR A 279 17.96 9.15 -8.45
N THR A 280 17.09 10.15 -8.53
CA THR A 280 17.41 11.54 -8.20
C THR A 280 16.50 12.16 -7.15
N LEU A 281 15.43 11.47 -6.75
CA LEU A 281 14.37 12.03 -5.90
C LEU A 281 14.02 11.04 -4.79
N GLY A 282 14.04 11.50 -3.55
CA GLY A 282 13.50 10.77 -2.41
C GLY A 282 12.08 11.22 -2.07
N ILE A 283 11.40 10.49 -1.21
CA ILE A 283 10.15 10.95 -0.58
C ILE A 283 10.43 11.50 0.82
N ALA A 284 9.60 12.45 1.26
CA ALA A 284 9.76 13.13 2.54
C ALA A 284 9.29 12.23 3.69
N ILE A 285 10.09 11.25 4.03
CA ILE A 285 9.94 10.41 5.22
C ILE A 285 11.23 10.52 6.03
N ALA A 286 11.11 10.87 7.30
CA ALA A 286 12.18 10.89 8.29
C ALA A 286 11.74 10.07 9.52
N ALA A 287 12.69 9.69 10.36
CA ALA A 287 12.40 8.92 11.56
C ALA A 287 13.27 9.41 12.72
N SER A 288 12.79 9.21 13.94
CA SER A 288 13.58 9.35 15.15
C SER A 288 13.73 8.00 15.82
N VAL A 289 14.94 7.64 16.23
CA VAL A 289 15.26 6.37 16.89
C VAL A 289 15.91 6.61 18.25
N ARG A 290 15.80 5.61 19.15
CA ARG A 290 16.58 5.57 20.41
C ARG A 290 17.40 4.29 20.50
N TYR A 291 18.57 4.36 21.15
CA TYR A 291 19.50 3.25 21.29
C TYR A 291 20.40 3.36 22.52
#